data_ed95872c4ffcabf1fd12f97ead3d288b
#
_entry.id   ed95872c4ffcabf1fd12f97ead3d288b
#
_cell.length_a   1.000
_cell.length_b   1.000
_cell.length_c   1.000
_cell.angle_alpha   90.00
_cell.angle_beta   90.00
_cell.angle_gamma   90.00
#
_symmetry.space_group_name_H-M   'P 1'
#
loop_
_entity.id
_entity.type
_entity.pdbx_description
1 polymer ?
#
loop_
_entity_poly.entity_id
_entity_poly.type
_entity_poly.pdbx_seq_one_letter_code
_entity_poly.pdbx_strand_id
1 'polypeptide(L)'
;AGSYVNLEGTWQKFNGVTRPLGEAKPAWKILRVIANKLGLDGFEYTSIEDVRAELSNLADTSRYLNNQANIDGLKIVPAQLNGLIRFGITGIYNSDSIIRRSHSLQQTPWAKLPTLALNAKLAKILGVVDSSEVQVKQAHAQRKFTVSVCDDLADSVVLLAKNSTTLSFAGSFDAIEVNA
;
A
#
# COMPACT_ATOMS: atom_id res chain seq x y z
N ALA A 1 -19.21 9.11 -7.17
CA ALA A 1 -20.37 8.35 -6.63
C ALA A 1 -19.97 6.90 -6.43
N GLY A 2 -20.49 6.28 -5.40
CA GLY A 2 -20.20 4.90 -5.06
C GLY A 2 -21.04 4.42 -3.88
N SER A 3 -20.69 3.24 -3.35
CA SER A 3 -21.28 2.70 -2.13
C SER A 3 -20.20 2.00 -1.33
N TYR A 4 -20.28 2.12 -0.01
CA TYR A 4 -19.45 1.39 0.93
C TYR A 4 -20.32 0.62 1.91
N VAL A 5 -19.76 -0.44 2.46
CA VAL A 5 -20.39 -1.19 3.54
C VAL A 5 -19.52 -0.96 4.79
N ASN A 6 -20.12 -0.53 5.89
CA ASN A 6 -19.42 -0.34 7.15
C ASN A 6 -19.24 -1.67 7.91
N LEU A 7 -18.58 -1.63 9.06
CA LEU A 7 -18.33 -2.82 9.88
C LEU A 7 -19.62 -3.46 10.44
N GLU A 8 -20.70 -2.74 10.47
CA GLU A 8 -22.04 -3.23 10.86
C GLU A 8 -22.83 -3.83 9.70
N GLY A 9 -22.24 -3.88 8.49
CA GLY A 9 -22.92 -4.36 7.30
C GLY A 9 -23.88 -3.37 6.65
N THR A 10 -23.92 -2.12 7.13
CA THR A 10 -24.82 -1.10 6.59
C THR A 10 -24.28 -0.53 5.30
N TRP A 11 -25.09 -0.59 4.25
CA TRP A 11 -24.77 -0.01 2.93
C TRP A 11 -24.97 1.51 2.95
N GLN A 12 -23.92 2.24 2.64
CA GLN A 12 -23.92 3.69 2.59
C GLN A 12 -23.61 4.18 1.17
N LYS A 13 -24.55 4.90 0.59
CA LYS A 13 -24.42 5.50 -0.75
C LYS A 13 -23.81 6.89 -0.62
N PHE A 14 -22.96 7.26 -1.56
CA PHE A 14 -22.51 8.62 -1.71
C PHE A 14 -22.55 9.07 -3.17
N ASN A 15 -22.78 10.34 -3.39
CA ASN A 15 -22.82 10.96 -4.70
C ASN A 15 -21.51 11.72 -4.97
N GLY A 16 -21.21 11.97 -6.24
CA GLY A 16 -20.13 12.86 -6.60
C GLY A 16 -20.47 14.29 -6.18
N VAL A 17 -19.61 14.89 -5.34
CA VAL A 17 -19.81 16.26 -4.82
C VAL A 17 -19.13 17.29 -5.73
N THR A 18 -18.02 16.90 -6.35
CA THR A 18 -17.24 17.77 -7.22
C THR A 18 -17.08 17.17 -8.60
N ARG A 19 -16.87 18.03 -9.59
CA ARG A 19 -16.53 17.58 -10.93
C ARG A 19 -15.12 16.95 -10.93
N PRO A 20 -14.95 15.78 -11.56
CA PRO A 20 -13.63 15.17 -11.70
C PRO A 20 -12.65 16.11 -12.39
N LEU A 21 -11.39 16.07 -11.97
CA LEU A 21 -10.33 16.89 -12.57
C LEU A 21 -9.92 16.31 -13.93
N GLY A 22 -9.87 17.17 -14.95
CA GLY A 22 -9.46 16.79 -16.31
C GLY A 22 -10.33 15.67 -16.88
N GLU A 23 -9.69 14.62 -17.37
CA GLU A 23 -10.35 13.45 -17.98
C GLU A 23 -10.67 12.33 -16.97
N ALA A 24 -10.47 12.55 -15.67
CA ALA A 24 -10.76 11.54 -14.67
C ALA A 24 -12.24 11.09 -14.73
N LYS A 25 -12.46 9.80 -14.61
CA LYS A 25 -13.81 9.20 -14.64
C LYS A 25 -14.02 8.38 -13.35
N PRO A 26 -15.26 8.22 -12.90
CA PRO A 26 -15.58 7.27 -11.84
C PRO A 26 -15.10 5.85 -12.18
N ALA A 27 -14.59 5.13 -11.17
CA ALA A 27 -13.97 3.81 -11.37
C ALA A 27 -14.89 2.83 -12.12
N TRP A 28 -16.20 2.81 -11.81
CA TRP A 28 -17.15 1.93 -12.48
C TRP A 28 -17.25 2.18 -13.99
N LYS A 29 -17.13 3.44 -14.45
CA LYS A 29 -17.11 3.78 -15.89
C LYS A 29 -15.83 3.28 -16.57
N ILE A 30 -14.70 3.35 -15.88
CA ILE A 30 -13.45 2.85 -16.39
C ILE A 30 -13.51 1.32 -16.52
N LEU A 31 -13.95 0.64 -15.47
CA LEU A 31 -14.10 -0.81 -15.46
C LEU A 31 -15.09 -1.30 -16.55
N ARG A 32 -16.23 -0.63 -16.73
CA ARG A 32 -17.14 -0.92 -17.82
C ARG A 32 -16.48 -0.86 -19.20
N VAL A 33 -15.73 0.20 -19.47
CA VAL A 33 -15.04 0.34 -20.77
C VAL A 33 -13.98 -0.74 -20.95
N ILE A 34 -13.27 -1.12 -19.90
CA ILE A 34 -12.29 -2.22 -19.95
C ILE A 34 -13.02 -3.54 -20.26
N ALA A 35 -14.10 -3.84 -19.56
CA ALA A 35 -14.89 -5.05 -19.78
C ALA A 35 -15.40 -5.13 -21.23
N ASN A 36 -15.96 -4.06 -21.77
CA ASN A 36 -16.43 -3.98 -23.15
C ASN A 36 -15.30 -4.20 -24.16
N LYS A 37 -14.10 -3.63 -23.89
CA LYS A 37 -12.91 -3.85 -24.74
C LYS A 37 -12.39 -5.30 -24.70
N LEU A 38 -12.61 -5.99 -23.58
CA LEU A 38 -12.28 -7.41 -23.44
C LEU A 38 -13.38 -8.35 -23.96
N GLY A 39 -14.48 -7.80 -24.48
CA GLY A 39 -15.60 -8.60 -24.99
C GLY A 39 -16.38 -9.35 -23.90
N LEU A 40 -16.39 -8.80 -22.69
CA LEU A 40 -17.18 -9.37 -21.57
C LEU A 40 -18.63 -8.87 -21.64
N ASP A 41 -19.57 -9.77 -21.56
CA ASP A 41 -21.01 -9.45 -21.52
C ASP A 41 -21.44 -8.99 -20.13
N GLY A 42 -22.55 -8.25 -20.06
CA GLY A 42 -23.18 -7.82 -18.81
C GLY A 42 -22.61 -6.53 -18.20
N PHE A 43 -21.86 -5.74 -18.96
CA PHE A 43 -21.27 -4.48 -18.49
C PHE A 43 -21.85 -3.22 -19.17
N GLU A 44 -23.08 -3.26 -19.68
CA GLU A 44 -23.76 -2.17 -20.40
C GLU A 44 -24.42 -1.14 -19.46
N TYR A 45 -23.87 -0.98 -18.24
CA TYR A 45 -24.39 -0.02 -17.25
C TYR A 45 -24.39 1.42 -17.78
N THR A 46 -25.48 2.12 -17.60
CA THR A 46 -25.64 3.53 -17.97
C THR A 46 -25.50 4.45 -16.75
N SER A 47 -25.85 3.94 -15.58
CA SER A 47 -25.85 4.68 -14.31
C SER A 47 -25.15 3.91 -13.19
N ILE A 48 -24.81 4.60 -12.11
CA ILE A 48 -24.31 3.96 -10.88
C ILE A 48 -25.43 3.18 -10.18
N GLU A 49 -26.67 3.55 -10.42
CA GLU A 49 -27.87 2.90 -9.91
C GLU A 49 -28.02 1.49 -10.49
N ASP A 50 -27.70 1.30 -11.77
CA ASP A 50 -27.73 -0.02 -12.42
C ASP A 50 -26.72 -0.96 -11.74
N VAL A 51 -25.48 -0.47 -11.51
CA VAL A 51 -24.44 -1.23 -10.82
C VAL A 51 -24.86 -1.56 -9.38
N ARG A 52 -25.51 -0.62 -8.68
CA ARG A 52 -26.00 -0.84 -7.32
C ARG A 52 -27.12 -1.88 -7.26
N ALA A 53 -28.03 -1.84 -8.23
CA ALA A 53 -29.16 -2.78 -8.30
C ALA A 53 -28.65 -4.22 -8.45
N GLU A 54 -27.69 -4.44 -9.33
CA GLU A 54 -27.07 -5.76 -9.50
C GLU A 54 -26.33 -6.20 -8.25
N LEU A 55 -25.49 -5.32 -7.69
CA LEU A 55 -24.70 -5.62 -6.51
C LEU A 55 -25.56 -5.96 -5.29
N SER A 56 -26.70 -5.28 -5.11
CA SER A 56 -27.64 -5.57 -4.01
C SER A 56 -28.28 -6.94 -4.10
N ASN A 57 -28.41 -7.48 -5.30
CA ASN A 57 -28.94 -8.84 -5.52
C ASN A 57 -27.86 -9.93 -5.27
N LEU A 58 -26.59 -9.59 -5.41
CA LEU A 58 -25.46 -10.53 -5.28
C LEU A 58 -24.90 -10.61 -3.87
N ALA A 59 -25.04 -9.57 -3.06
CA ALA A 59 -24.32 -9.42 -1.81
C ALA A 59 -25.21 -9.55 -0.58
N ASP A 60 -25.45 -10.76 -0.12
CA ASP A 60 -25.86 -10.98 1.27
C ASP A 60 -24.64 -10.83 2.17
N THR A 61 -24.49 -9.65 2.78
CA THR A 61 -23.40 -9.33 3.72
C THR A 61 -23.64 -9.88 5.12
N SER A 62 -24.89 -10.30 5.44
CA SER A 62 -25.26 -10.74 6.78
C SER A 62 -24.45 -11.94 7.27
N ARG A 63 -24.12 -12.85 6.37
CA ARG A 63 -23.30 -14.05 6.65
C ARG A 63 -21.86 -13.75 7.10
N TYR A 64 -21.36 -12.54 6.81
CA TYR A 64 -20.00 -12.10 7.20
C TYR A 64 -20.00 -11.29 8.50
N LEU A 65 -21.18 -10.95 9.01
CA LEU A 65 -21.35 -10.18 10.26
C LEU A 65 -21.27 -11.10 11.46
N ASN A 66 -20.10 -11.71 11.65
CA ASN A 66 -19.91 -12.57 12.80
C ASN A 66 -18.51 -12.34 13.39
N ASN A 67 -18.41 -12.28 14.71
CA ASN A 67 -17.16 -12.07 15.44
C ASN A 67 -16.41 -13.37 15.73
N GLN A 68 -16.85 -14.50 15.17
CA GLN A 68 -16.22 -15.80 15.37
C GLN A 68 -15.24 -16.05 14.23
N ALA A 69 -13.96 -15.83 14.49
CA ALA A 69 -12.91 -16.26 13.58
C ALA A 69 -12.65 -17.76 13.81
N ASN A 70 -12.87 -18.59 12.78
CA ASN A 70 -12.40 -19.96 12.81
C ASN A 70 -10.90 -19.97 12.51
N ILE A 71 -10.10 -20.25 13.53
CA ILE A 71 -8.64 -20.38 13.43
C ILE A 71 -8.18 -21.84 13.41
N ASP A 72 -9.12 -22.78 13.35
CA ASP A 72 -8.81 -24.21 13.29
C ASP A 72 -7.98 -24.51 12.03
N GLY A 73 -6.83 -25.10 12.22
CA GLY A 73 -5.91 -25.40 11.12
C GLY A 73 -4.96 -24.28 10.74
N LEU A 74 -5.02 -23.12 11.41
CA LEU A 74 -4.06 -22.04 11.20
C LEU A 74 -2.70 -22.46 11.76
N LYS A 75 -1.78 -22.84 10.87
CA LYS A 75 -0.39 -23.14 11.24
C LYS A 75 0.43 -21.86 11.16
N ILE A 76 0.86 -21.36 12.31
CA ILE A 76 1.87 -20.31 12.36
C ILE A 76 3.22 -20.97 12.06
N VAL A 77 3.72 -20.78 10.85
CA VAL A 77 5.09 -21.16 10.50
C VAL A 77 5.95 -19.94 10.79
N PRO A 78 6.87 -20.01 11.77
CA PRO A 78 7.81 -18.91 12.00
C PRO A 78 8.60 -18.67 10.73
N ALA A 79 8.63 -17.43 10.24
CA ALA A 79 9.47 -17.08 9.12
C ALA A 79 10.94 -17.29 9.52
N GLN A 80 11.67 -18.11 8.78
CA GLN A 80 13.12 -18.18 8.91
C GLN A 80 13.70 -16.97 8.20
N LEU A 81 14.06 -15.98 8.97
CA LEU A 81 14.61 -14.73 8.47
C LEU A 81 16.13 -14.91 8.32
N ASN A 82 16.59 -15.11 7.11
CA ASN A 82 18.00 -15.22 6.76
C ASN A 82 18.44 -13.95 6.02
N GLY A 83 19.59 -13.38 6.42
CA GLY A 83 20.15 -12.19 5.80
C GLY A 83 19.53 -10.88 6.29
N LEU A 84 19.56 -9.86 5.44
CA LEU A 84 18.94 -8.57 5.75
C LEU A 84 17.45 -8.62 5.55
N ILE A 85 16.74 -8.00 6.46
CA ILE A 85 15.28 -7.98 6.50
C ILE A 85 14.78 -6.56 6.28
N ARG A 86 13.82 -6.39 5.40
CA ARG A 86 13.13 -5.13 5.23
C ARG A 86 12.21 -4.86 6.42
N PHE A 87 12.35 -3.71 7.05
CA PHE A 87 11.35 -3.14 7.94
C PHE A 87 10.64 -1.99 7.23
N GLY A 88 9.39 -2.19 6.85
CA GLY A 88 8.61 -1.20 6.08
C GLY A 88 7.62 -0.47 6.97
N ILE A 89 7.87 0.82 7.22
CA ILE A 89 6.95 1.68 7.95
C ILE A 89 6.27 2.69 7.01
N THR A 90 5.04 3.03 7.31
CA THR A 90 4.34 4.14 6.65
C THR A 90 4.42 5.36 7.55
N GLY A 91 4.97 6.45 7.06
CA GLY A 91 5.00 7.71 7.80
C GLY A 91 3.59 8.23 8.08
N ILE A 92 3.40 8.88 9.22
CA ILE A 92 2.10 9.40 9.66
C ILE A 92 1.45 10.28 8.60
N TYR A 93 2.24 11.06 7.86
CA TYR A 93 1.73 11.95 6.80
C TYR A 93 1.77 11.31 5.40
N ASN A 94 2.03 10.01 5.33
CA ASN A 94 1.97 9.22 4.09
C ASN A 94 0.83 8.18 4.07
N SER A 95 -0.01 8.15 5.12
CA SER A 95 -1.03 7.12 5.34
C SER A 95 -2.22 7.23 4.39
N ASP A 96 -2.81 8.40 4.21
CA ASP A 96 -4.00 8.59 3.39
C ASP A 96 -3.84 9.66 2.30
N SER A 97 -4.82 9.72 1.41
CA SER A 97 -4.76 10.59 0.23
C SER A 97 -4.94 12.08 0.55
N ILE A 98 -5.66 12.41 1.62
CA ILE A 98 -5.89 13.79 2.04
C ILE A 98 -4.61 14.34 2.64
N ILE A 99 -4.03 13.61 3.59
CA ILE A 99 -2.79 13.99 4.27
C ILE A 99 -1.63 14.09 3.27
N ARG A 100 -1.49 13.10 2.35
CA ARG A 100 -0.44 13.15 1.31
C ARG A 100 -0.53 14.36 0.39
N ARG A 101 -1.70 14.96 0.23
CA ARG A 101 -1.92 16.15 -0.60
C ARG A 101 -1.96 17.45 0.19
N SER A 102 -1.87 17.41 1.50
CA SER A 102 -1.81 18.59 2.35
C SER A 102 -0.42 19.22 2.28
N HIS A 103 -0.29 20.31 1.55
CA HIS A 103 0.98 21.01 1.36
C HIS A 103 1.64 21.40 2.69
N SER A 104 0.88 21.89 3.64
CA SER A 104 1.38 22.29 4.97
C SER A 104 1.93 21.10 5.77
N LEU A 105 1.24 19.96 5.77
CA LEU A 105 1.71 18.76 6.47
C LEU A 105 2.96 18.18 5.84
N GLN A 106 3.04 18.20 4.52
CA GLN A 106 4.21 17.68 3.79
C GLN A 106 5.48 18.55 3.95
N GLN A 107 5.37 19.77 4.46
CA GLN A 107 6.52 20.61 4.79
C GLN A 107 7.09 20.36 6.19
N THR A 108 6.41 19.60 7.02
CA THR A 108 6.89 19.31 8.38
C THR A 108 8.03 18.27 8.37
N PRO A 109 8.91 18.28 9.39
CA PRO A 109 9.93 17.24 9.53
C PRO A 109 9.36 15.82 9.58
N TRP A 110 8.17 15.64 10.13
CA TRP A 110 7.46 14.36 10.25
C TRP A 110 7.01 13.73 8.93
N ALA A 111 6.93 14.53 7.87
CA ALA A 111 6.62 14.04 6.52
C ALA A 111 7.84 13.37 5.85
N LYS A 112 9.04 13.73 6.30
CA LYS A 112 10.31 13.32 5.69
C LYS A 112 10.92 12.14 6.44
N LEU A 113 10.32 10.97 6.31
CA LEU A 113 11.00 9.75 6.74
C LEU A 113 12.20 9.47 5.83
N PRO A 114 13.32 8.99 6.37
CA PRO A 114 14.38 8.45 5.53
C PRO A 114 13.79 7.32 4.69
N THR A 115 14.01 7.37 3.39
CA THR A 115 13.48 6.35 2.49
C THR A 115 14.16 5.02 2.72
N LEU A 116 15.46 5.03 3.02
CA LEU A 116 16.27 3.89 3.41
C LEU A 116 17.09 4.26 4.66
N ALA A 117 17.00 3.43 5.70
CA ALA A 117 17.89 3.58 6.87
C ALA A 117 18.44 2.23 7.32
N LEU A 118 19.64 2.25 7.87
CA LEU A 118 20.34 1.12 8.46
C LEU A 118 21.26 1.62 9.59
N ASN A 119 21.69 0.72 10.49
CA ASN A 119 22.56 1.13 11.58
C ASN A 119 24.03 1.28 11.15
N ALA A 120 24.85 1.95 11.96
CA ALA A 120 26.26 2.21 11.67
C ALA A 120 27.08 0.92 11.52
N LYS A 121 26.75 -0.14 12.25
CA LYS A 121 27.44 -1.42 12.15
C LYS A 121 27.18 -2.08 10.79
N LEU A 122 25.95 -2.08 10.33
CA LEU A 122 25.58 -2.60 9.03
C LEU A 122 26.15 -1.73 7.90
N ALA A 123 26.15 -0.40 8.05
CA ALA A 123 26.78 0.53 7.12
C ALA A 123 28.27 0.19 6.92
N LYS A 124 28.98 -0.06 8.01
CA LYS A 124 30.40 -0.45 7.98
C LYS A 124 30.63 -1.80 7.28
N ILE A 125 29.75 -2.79 7.53
CA ILE A 125 29.83 -4.11 6.87
C ILE A 125 29.62 -3.98 5.36
N LEU A 126 28.69 -3.14 4.94
CA LEU A 126 28.36 -2.91 3.52
C LEU A 126 29.33 -1.92 2.84
N GLY A 127 30.21 -1.28 3.59
CA GLY A 127 31.14 -0.28 3.05
C GLY A 127 30.47 1.01 2.61
N VAL A 128 29.33 1.36 3.19
CA VAL A 128 28.55 2.56 2.86
C VAL A 128 28.60 3.59 3.99
N VAL A 129 28.40 4.85 3.64
CA VAL A 129 28.35 5.96 4.59
C VAL A 129 27.02 6.69 4.50
N ASP A 130 26.73 7.50 5.52
CA ASP A 130 25.52 8.32 5.49
C ASP A 130 25.47 9.19 4.22
N SER A 131 24.28 9.36 3.67
CA SER A 131 24.02 10.08 2.42
C SER A 131 24.64 9.46 1.15
N SER A 132 25.27 8.28 1.21
CA SER A 132 25.69 7.56 0.00
C SER A 132 24.51 6.92 -0.74
N GLU A 133 24.67 6.70 -2.04
CA GLU A 133 23.69 6.00 -2.87
C GLU A 133 23.98 4.49 -2.86
N VAL A 134 22.96 3.69 -2.64
CA VAL A 134 23.02 2.23 -2.68
C VAL A 134 21.94 1.66 -3.59
N GLN A 135 22.22 0.52 -4.17
CA GLN A 135 21.23 -0.22 -4.92
C GLN A 135 20.53 -1.24 -4.02
N VAL A 136 19.21 -1.17 -3.98
CA VAL A 136 18.38 -2.06 -3.18
C VAL A 136 17.58 -2.95 -4.10
N LYS A 137 17.58 -4.26 -3.80
CA LYS A 137 16.83 -5.26 -4.53
C LYS A 137 15.97 -6.08 -3.57
N GLN A 138 14.72 -6.30 -3.94
CA GLN A 138 13.81 -7.20 -3.22
C GLN A 138 12.84 -7.83 -4.23
N ALA A 139 12.80 -9.14 -4.28
CA ALA A 139 12.06 -9.90 -5.29
C ALA A 139 12.38 -9.41 -6.73
N HIS A 140 11.41 -8.84 -7.42
CA HIS A 140 11.58 -8.31 -8.78
C HIS A 140 11.85 -6.80 -8.82
N ALA A 141 11.81 -6.12 -7.68
CA ALA A 141 12.04 -4.68 -7.59
C ALA A 141 13.52 -4.38 -7.34
N GLN A 142 14.04 -3.40 -8.05
CA GLN A 142 15.40 -2.91 -7.90
C GLN A 142 15.40 -1.40 -8.10
N ARG A 143 16.01 -0.67 -7.16
CA ARG A 143 16.07 0.80 -7.21
C ARG A 143 17.22 1.34 -6.35
N LYS A 144 17.69 2.52 -6.70
CA LYS A 144 18.67 3.26 -5.91
C LYS A 144 18.00 4.11 -4.83
N PHE A 145 18.64 4.16 -3.67
CA PHE A 145 18.21 4.96 -2.52
C PHE A 145 19.41 5.61 -1.85
N THR A 146 19.19 6.76 -1.24
CA THR A 146 20.16 7.41 -0.36
C THR A 146 20.08 6.79 1.03
N VAL A 147 21.21 6.40 1.57
CA VAL A 147 21.33 5.81 2.91
C VAL A 147 21.20 6.89 3.98
N SER A 148 20.45 6.57 5.03
CA SER A 148 20.48 7.29 6.29
C SER A 148 20.96 6.35 7.39
N VAL A 149 21.97 6.76 8.15
CA VAL A 149 22.47 5.95 9.27
C VAL A 149 21.65 6.26 10.52
N CYS A 150 21.07 5.23 11.14
CA CYS A 150 20.21 5.30 12.31
C CYS A 150 20.50 4.15 13.26
N ASP A 151 21.16 4.45 14.39
CA ASP A 151 21.63 3.42 15.32
C ASP A 151 20.53 2.74 16.15
N ASP A 152 19.31 3.25 16.07
CA ASP A 152 18.12 2.62 16.72
C ASP A 152 17.65 1.35 16.00
N LEU A 153 18.21 1.03 14.83
CA LEU A 153 17.85 -0.15 14.04
C LEU A 153 18.70 -1.37 14.45
N ALA A 154 18.09 -2.54 14.42
CA ALA A 154 18.81 -3.80 14.66
C ALA A 154 19.79 -4.13 13.52
N ASP A 155 20.84 -4.92 13.83
CA ASP A 155 21.95 -5.22 12.93
C ASP A 155 21.57 -5.88 11.59
N SER A 156 20.46 -6.61 11.56
CA SER A 156 19.98 -7.31 10.36
C SER A 156 18.79 -6.63 9.69
N VAL A 157 18.45 -5.41 10.13
CA VAL A 157 17.25 -4.70 9.67
C VAL A 157 17.63 -3.52 8.79
N VAL A 158 16.97 -3.45 7.65
CA VAL A 158 16.96 -2.29 6.75
C VAL A 158 15.58 -1.67 6.76
N LEU A 159 15.46 -0.46 7.26
CA LEU A 159 14.22 0.30 7.14
C LEU A 159 14.10 0.78 5.70
N LEU A 160 13.05 0.37 5.01
CA LEU A 160 12.68 0.91 3.71
C LEU A 160 11.24 1.40 3.81
N ALA A 161 11.05 2.71 3.91
CA ALA A 161 9.76 3.33 4.13
C ALA A 161 8.75 2.96 3.03
N LYS A 162 7.49 2.76 3.43
CA LYS A 162 6.40 2.53 2.47
C LYS A 162 5.88 3.86 1.95
N ASN A 163 6.15 4.14 0.71
CA ASN A 163 5.68 5.33 0.01
C ASN A 163 5.50 5.04 -1.50
N SER A 164 5.16 6.04 -2.28
CA SER A 164 4.95 5.88 -3.73
C SER A 164 6.18 5.36 -4.48
N THR A 165 7.39 5.62 -3.99
CA THR A 165 8.64 5.18 -4.63
C THR A 165 9.00 3.73 -4.32
N THR A 166 8.41 3.15 -3.28
CA THR A 166 8.69 1.79 -2.81
C THR A 166 7.52 0.81 -3.00
N LEU A 167 6.48 1.20 -3.76
CA LEU A 167 5.30 0.36 -4.01
C LEU A 167 5.62 -0.96 -4.72
N SER A 168 6.67 -0.98 -5.54
CA SER A 168 7.09 -2.18 -6.27
C SER A 168 7.85 -3.20 -5.41
N PHE A 169 8.25 -2.81 -4.20
CA PHE A 169 8.95 -3.70 -3.28
C PHE A 169 7.95 -4.61 -2.57
N ALA A 170 8.39 -5.83 -2.28
CA ALA A 170 7.61 -6.83 -1.57
C ALA A 170 7.26 -6.41 -0.13
N GLY A 171 6.63 -7.31 0.62
CA GLY A 171 6.15 -7.03 1.97
C GLY A 171 7.24 -6.63 2.97
N SER A 172 6.79 -6.05 4.08
CA SER A 172 7.66 -5.89 5.26
C SER A 172 8.01 -7.27 5.83
N PHE A 173 9.19 -7.36 6.44
CA PHE A 173 9.78 -8.59 7.01
C PHE A 173 10.25 -9.63 5.99
N ASP A 174 10.24 -9.32 4.70
CA ASP A 174 10.88 -10.15 3.68
C ASP A 174 12.36 -9.80 3.54
N ALA A 175 13.12 -10.76 3.00
CA ALA A 175 14.55 -10.56 2.72
C ALA A 175 14.77 -9.43 1.72
N ILE A 176 15.87 -8.69 1.91
CA ILE A 176 16.27 -7.57 1.07
C ILE A 176 17.78 -7.59 0.83
N GLU A 177 18.21 -7.19 -0.34
CA GLU A 177 19.61 -7.06 -0.71
C GLU A 177 19.96 -5.57 -0.83
N VAL A 178 21.10 -5.17 -0.27
CA VAL A 178 21.64 -3.82 -0.36
C VAL A 178 23.07 -3.91 -0.88
N ASN A 179 23.34 -3.25 -2.00
CA ASN A 179 24.64 -3.25 -2.67
C ASN A 179 25.14 -1.81 -2.80
N ALA A 180 26.40 -1.59 -2.44
CA ALA A 180 27.07 -0.31 -2.54
C ALA A 180 27.29 0.11 -4.01
#